data_16bef285d1b7b360d45fef36dca6a161
#
_entry.id   16bef285d1b7b360d45fef36dca6a161
#
_cell.length_a   1.000
_cell.length_b   1.000
_cell.length_c   1.000
_cell.angle_alpha   90.00
_cell.angle_beta   90.00
_cell.angle_gamma   90.00
#
_symmetry.space_group_name_H-M   'P 1'
#
loop_
_entity.id
_entity.type
_entity.pdbx_description
1 polymer ?
#
loop_
_entity_poly.entity_id
_entity_poly.type
_entity_poly.pdbx_seq_one_letter_code
_entity_poly.pdbx_strand_id
1 'polypeptide(L)'
;MRFSIVALSMLMCLQGWSQEQPSTTDNKGQLHGNVQTLFQNYNPDDAIGAQVPDAKAAMNTFGNFTYTYGQFTAGVRFESYQNAILGFPNRFKGSGIGSRYVRYNADNLDITVGNFYEQFGNGLSYRTYWEPNLGIDNAMDGVRIIYKPFKGVSLKAVYGQQRYDFDSRIINGAGIVRGIDGEVSLNEVVKPWAEKPLKVTLGGSFVSKYQSGETFERDSTVFNLPNNVGASAGRLGVVYKNFQFTGEYVLKINDPNADNGYIYKRGESIFFNGAFSKKGFGVTASAKYVDNMAFRSDRDALLFDVPINFLPAITRQHSYNLAATLYPYATVLNGEVGVSGELFYTFKKESALGGKYGTYISLNVAAVNSLDTSHVGGRDELINGYEVNSFGFGDTKYVRDVNLEIRKKINKEWSVNFVHYYFEFNTKVTPVTQDFKGIVYANIDVVDIQYKFKPKQSIRAELQSLITAQDKGNWATALVEYTFSPHWSFAVMDQYNYGNSNAEKRVHYLYGNIGYSKGASRIMVGYGKRRAGIFCIGGVCRAVPASNGIEINLTSSF
;
A
#
# COMPACT_ATOMS: atom_id res chain seq x y z
N MET A 1 -26.27 -12.52 -21.87
CA MET A 1 -25.73 -12.49 -23.24
C MET A 1 -25.68 -11.10 -23.90
N ARG A 2 -26.02 -10.00 -23.19
CA ARG A 2 -25.88 -8.59 -23.68
C ARG A 2 -24.64 -7.86 -23.21
N PHE A 3 -23.82 -8.48 -22.38
CA PHE A 3 -22.62 -7.86 -21.76
C PHE A 3 -21.35 -7.90 -22.63
N SER A 4 -21.29 -8.81 -23.61
CA SER A 4 -20.09 -9.03 -24.43
C SER A 4 -19.87 -7.97 -25.53
N ILE A 5 -20.87 -7.21 -25.92
CA ILE A 5 -20.81 -6.31 -27.08
C ILE A 5 -20.26 -4.93 -26.72
N VAL A 6 -20.52 -4.42 -25.52
CA VAL A 6 -20.06 -3.08 -25.11
C VAL A 6 -18.55 -3.07 -24.79
N ALA A 7 -18.04 -4.13 -24.15
CA ALA A 7 -16.60 -4.24 -23.89
C ALA A 7 -15.79 -4.47 -25.18
N LEU A 8 -16.35 -5.24 -26.14
CA LEU A 8 -15.70 -5.52 -27.42
C LEU A 8 -15.74 -4.31 -28.37
N SER A 9 -16.81 -3.51 -28.34
CA SER A 9 -16.92 -2.30 -29.16
C SER A 9 -16.00 -1.17 -28.67
N MET A 10 -15.74 -1.03 -27.37
CA MET A 10 -14.71 -0.12 -26.84
C MET A 10 -13.29 -0.54 -27.25
N LEU A 11 -13.00 -1.85 -27.32
CA LEU A 11 -11.69 -2.33 -27.77
C LEU A 11 -11.41 -2.05 -29.25
N MET A 12 -12.42 -2.07 -30.11
CA MET A 12 -12.23 -1.81 -31.55
C MET A 12 -12.02 -0.33 -31.89
N CYS A 13 -12.53 0.59 -31.09
CA CYS A 13 -12.29 2.03 -31.27
C CYS A 13 -10.88 2.50 -30.87
N LEU A 14 -10.16 1.71 -30.05
CA LEU A 14 -8.81 2.08 -29.57
C LEU A 14 -7.68 1.73 -30.54
N GLN A 15 -7.93 0.98 -31.61
CA GLN A 15 -6.90 0.55 -32.57
C GLN A 15 -6.53 1.59 -33.65
N GLY A 16 -7.23 2.72 -33.70
CA GLY A 16 -7.09 3.70 -34.79
C GLY A 16 -6.17 4.90 -34.54
N TRP A 17 -5.62 5.06 -33.34
CA TRP A 17 -4.82 6.26 -33.02
C TRP A 17 -3.37 5.88 -32.79
N SER A 18 -2.62 5.85 -33.91
CA SER A 18 -1.17 5.73 -33.92
C SER A 18 -0.54 6.98 -33.30
N GLN A 19 0.39 6.78 -32.37
CA GLN A 19 1.20 7.85 -31.79
C GLN A 19 2.10 8.48 -32.88
N GLU A 20 1.81 9.69 -33.29
CA GLU A 20 2.83 10.60 -33.83
C GLU A 20 3.64 11.15 -32.64
N GLN A 21 4.97 11.08 -32.75
CA GLN A 21 5.86 11.72 -31.77
C GLN A 21 5.61 13.24 -31.80
N PRO A 22 5.45 13.89 -30.64
CA PRO A 22 5.18 15.32 -30.59
C PRO A 22 6.38 16.11 -31.13
N SER A 23 6.17 16.86 -32.21
CA SER A 23 7.08 17.91 -32.61
C SER A 23 6.98 19.10 -31.65
N THR A 24 8.10 19.67 -31.27
CA THR A 24 8.30 20.61 -30.16
C THR A 24 7.73 22.03 -30.34
N THR A 25 6.68 22.26 -31.16
CA THR A 25 6.18 23.62 -31.45
C THR A 25 4.65 23.73 -31.67
N ASP A 26 3.85 22.75 -31.34
CA ASP A 26 2.40 22.87 -31.55
C ASP A 26 1.66 23.09 -30.22
N ASN A 27 0.98 24.22 -30.08
CA ASN A 27 0.01 24.58 -29.02
C ASN A 27 -1.27 23.72 -29.10
N LYS A 28 -1.15 22.44 -29.42
CA LYS A 28 -2.28 21.49 -29.46
C LYS A 28 -2.44 20.81 -28.12
N GLY A 29 -3.68 20.71 -27.63
CA GLY A 29 -3.98 19.95 -26.43
C GLY A 29 -3.60 18.48 -26.59
N GLN A 30 -3.15 17.85 -25.50
CA GLN A 30 -2.75 16.44 -25.47
C GLN A 30 -3.76 15.65 -24.64
N LEU A 31 -4.29 14.57 -25.23
CA LEU A 31 -5.15 13.61 -24.55
C LEU A 31 -4.36 12.34 -24.24
N HIS A 32 -4.34 11.96 -22.98
CA HIS A 32 -3.79 10.71 -22.49
C HIS A 32 -4.85 9.92 -21.75
N GLY A 33 -4.76 8.60 -21.80
CA GLY A 33 -5.69 7.76 -21.07
C GLY A 33 -5.15 6.38 -20.80
N ASN A 34 -5.76 5.73 -19.82
CA ASN A 34 -5.58 4.31 -19.58
C ASN A 34 -6.90 3.66 -19.17
N VAL A 35 -7.04 2.39 -19.50
CA VAL A 35 -8.16 1.55 -19.09
C VAL A 35 -7.61 0.30 -18.41
N GLN A 36 -8.17 -0.03 -17.26
CA GLN A 36 -7.89 -1.26 -16.53
C GLN A 36 -9.20 -1.98 -16.26
N THR A 37 -9.26 -3.27 -16.54
CA THR A 37 -10.43 -4.11 -16.25
C THR A 37 -9.96 -5.40 -15.62
N LEU A 38 -10.54 -5.73 -14.48
CA LEU A 38 -10.42 -7.03 -13.84
C LEU A 38 -11.79 -7.70 -13.83
N PHE A 39 -11.91 -8.82 -14.52
CA PHE A 39 -13.09 -9.69 -14.53
C PHE A 39 -12.77 -10.99 -13.82
N GLN A 40 -13.69 -11.50 -13.01
CA GLN A 40 -13.59 -12.80 -12.36
C GLN A 40 -14.93 -13.54 -12.49
N ASN A 41 -14.85 -14.81 -12.89
CA ASN A 41 -15.95 -15.75 -12.79
C ASN A 41 -15.64 -16.72 -11.65
N TYR A 42 -16.66 -17.10 -10.88
CA TYR A 42 -16.52 -17.91 -9.68
C TYR A 42 -17.25 -19.23 -9.83
N ASN A 43 -16.53 -20.32 -9.57
CA ASN A 43 -17.06 -21.67 -9.48
C ASN A 43 -17.08 -22.14 -8.01
N PRO A 44 -18.08 -22.89 -7.57
CA PRO A 44 -18.08 -23.49 -6.24
C PRO A 44 -16.91 -24.48 -6.10
N ASP A 45 -16.27 -24.46 -4.93
CA ASP A 45 -15.21 -25.42 -4.59
C ASP A 45 -15.14 -25.55 -3.07
N ASP A 46 -15.84 -26.53 -2.54
CA ASP A 46 -15.99 -26.76 -1.10
C ASP A 46 -14.66 -27.15 -0.44
N ALA A 47 -13.77 -27.81 -1.19
CA ALA A 47 -12.46 -28.24 -0.68
C ALA A 47 -11.59 -27.06 -0.24
N ILE A 48 -11.74 -25.90 -0.87
CA ILE A 48 -11.00 -24.67 -0.52
C ILE A 48 -11.88 -23.63 0.19
N GLY A 49 -13.19 -23.91 0.39
CA GLY A 49 -14.15 -22.96 0.92
C GLY A 49 -14.36 -21.75 0.02
N ALA A 50 -14.38 -21.97 -1.31
CA ALA A 50 -14.53 -20.88 -2.28
C ALA A 50 -15.89 -20.22 -2.15
N GLN A 51 -15.90 -18.90 -1.96
CA GLN A 51 -17.12 -18.09 -1.97
C GLN A 51 -17.58 -17.84 -3.41
N VAL A 52 -18.86 -18.07 -3.67
CA VAL A 52 -19.48 -17.80 -4.96
C VAL A 52 -20.57 -16.76 -4.76
N PRO A 53 -20.40 -15.52 -5.26
CA PRO A 53 -21.46 -14.52 -5.25
C PRO A 53 -22.66 -14.98 -6.09
N ASP A 54 -23.88 -14.52 -5.77
CA ASP A 54 -25.11 -14.88 -6.50
C ASP A 54 -24.99 -14.65 -8.01
N ALA A 55 -24.32 -13.60 -8.42
CA ALA A 55 -24.08 -13.28 -9.83
C ALA A 55 -23.03 -14.17 -10.51
N LYS A 56 -22.32 -15.04 -9.77
CA LYS A 56 -21.23 -15.91 -10.24
C LYS A 56 -20.12 -15.22 -11.02
N ALA A 57 -20.17 -13.91 -11.19
CA ALA A 57 -19.18 -13.10 -11.89
C ALA A 57 -19.12 -11.70 -11.30
N ALA A 58 -17.93 -11.11 -11.34
CA ALA A 58 -17.68 -9.76 -10.92
C ALA A 58 -16.71 -9.05 -11.87
N MET A 59 -16.82 -7.72 -11.98
CA MET A 59 -15.95 -6.93 -12.84
C MET A 59 -15.74 -5.53 -12.26
N ASN A 60 -14.47 -5.17 -12.09
CA ASN A 60 -14.07 -3.80 -11.78
C ASN A 60 -13.37 -3.19 -12.99
N THR A 61 -13.78 -2.02 -13.43
CA THR A 61 -13.19 -1.28 -14.55
C THR A 61 -12.89 0.15 -14.15
N PHE A 62 -11.71 0.63 -14.54
CA PHE A 62 -11.26 2.01 -14.36
C PHE A 62 -10.78 2.56 -15.69
N GLY A 63 -11.36 3.67 -16.14
CA GLY A 63 -10.93 4.41 -17.32
C GLY A 63 -10.49 5.82 -16.93
N ASN A 64 -9.19 6.11 -16.95
CA ASN A 64 -8.66 7.44 -16.64
C ASN A 64 -8.38 8.20 -17.95
N PHE A 65 -8.85 9.43 -18.05
CA PHE A 65 -8.64 10.31 -19.19
C PHE A 65 -8.14 11.65 -18.68
N THR A 66 -7.06 12.15 -19.28
CA THR A 66 -6.43 13.43 -18.91
C THR A 66 -6.18 14.24 -20.16
N TYR A 67 -6.67 15.47 -20.19
CA TYR A 67 -6.44 16.44 -21.25
C TYR A 67 -5.62 17.60 -20.72
N THR A 68 -4.48 17.88 -21.37
CA THR A 68 -3.58 18.99 -21.00
C THR A 68 -3.50 20.00 -22.14
N TYR A 69 -3.67 21.27 -21.79
CA TYR A 69 -3.52 22.41 -22.71
C TYR A 69 -2.82 23.57 -22.00
N GLY A 70 -1.60 23.87 -22.39
CA GLY A 70 -0.79 24.89 -21.72
C GLY A 70 -0.60 24.57 -20.24
N GLN A 71 -1.00 25.51 -19.38
CA GLN A 71 -0.92 25.37 -17.92
C GLN A 71 -2.14 24.66 -17.31
N PHE A 72 -3.15 24.29 -18.10
CA PHE A 72 -4.36 23.66 -17.64
C PHE A 72 -4.35 22.16 -17.91
N THR A 73 -4.81 21.40 -16.96
CA THR A 73 -5.06 19.96 -17.08
C THR A 73 -6.45 19.65 -16.53
N ALA A 74 -7.26 18.94 -17.29
CA ALA A 74 -8.53 18.41 -16.84
C ALA A 74 -8.46 16.87 -16.83
N GLY A 75 -8.97 16.23 -15.78
CA GLY A 75 -8.98 14.78 -15.66
C GLY A 75 -10.34 14.25 -15.25
N VAL A 76 -10.68 13.08 -15.80
CA VAL A 76 -11.88 12.32 -15.47
C VAL A 76 -11.52 10.85 -15.33
N ARG A 77 -12.01 10.20 -14.27
CA ARG A 77 -11.97 8.75 -14.13
C ARG A 77 -13.39 8.18 -14.16
N PHE A 78 -13.64 7.32 -15.11
CA PHE A 78 -14.83 6.47 -15.16
C PHE A 78 -14.57 5.19 -14.37
N GLU A 79 -15.54 4.78 -13.58
CA GLU A 79 -15.51 3.55 -12.79
C GLU A 79 -16.75 2.72 -13.06
N SER A 80 -16.58 1.40 -13.05
CA SER A 80 -17.68 0.45 -13.19
C SER A 80 -17.43 -0.77 -12.33
N TYR A 81 -18.36 -1.03 -11.42
CA TYR A 81 -18.40 -2.20 -10.55
C TYR A 81 -19.65 -3.00 -10.92
N GLN A 82 -19.47 -3.97 -11.80
CA GLN A 82 -20.53 -4.91 -12.19
C GLN A 82 -20.42 -6.13 -11.27
N ASN A 83 -20.99 -6.00 -10.06
CA ASN A 83 -20.65 -6.71 -8.84
C ASN A 83 -19.16 -6.52 -8.51
N ALA A 84 -18.85 -5.89 -7.38
CA ALA A 84 -17.47 -5.72 -6.97
C ALA A 84 -16.79 -7.09 -6.80
N ILE A 85 -15.52 -7.21 -7.22
CA ILE A 85 -14.76 -8.45 -7.04
C ILE A 85 -14.66 -8.83 -5.56
N LEU A 86 -14.57 -10.12 -5.25
CA LEU A 86 -14.49 -10.63 -3.88
C LEU A 86 -13.39 -9.95 -3.07
N GLY A 87 -13.74 -9.54 -1.85
CA GLY A 87 -12.86 -8.82 -0.93
C GLY A 87 -12.80 -7.31 -1.17
N PHE A 88 -13.45 -6.75 -2.19
CA PHE A 88 -13.67 -5.30 -2.30
C PHE A 88 -14.82 -4.84 -1.40
N PRO A 89 -14.85 -3.55 -1.03
CA PRO A 89 -15.98 -3.00 -0.29
C PRO A 89 -17.30 -3.18 -1.06
N ASN A 90 -18.30 -3.79 -0.44
CA ASN A 90 -19.60 -4.05 -1.06
C ASN A 90 -20.40 -2.79 -1.43
N ARG A 91 -20.02 -1.64 -0.87
CA ARG A 91 -20.62 -0.34 -1.17
C ARG A 91 -20.21 0.20 -2.54
N PHE A 92 -19.13 -0.32 -3.16
CA PHE A 92 -18.73 0.07 -4.52
C PHE A 92 -19.58 -0.69 -5.55
N LYS A 93 -20.49 0.01 -6.21
CA LYS A 93 -21.44 -0.55 -7.16
C LYS A 93 -21.82 0.44 -8.27
N GLY A 94 -22.32 -0.11 -9.39
CA GLY A 94 -22.79 0.68 -10.52
C GLY A 94 -21.67 1.21 -11.41
N SER A 95 -21.99 2.18 -12.25
CA SER A 95 -21.07 2.74 -13.25
C SER A 95 -21.25 4.25 -13.36
N GLY A 96 -20.16 5.01 -13.40
CA GLY A 96 -20.21 6.46 -13.49
C GLY A 96 -18.85 7.13 -13.33
N ILE A 97 -18.88 8.44 -13.05
CA ILE A 97 -17.67 9.23 -12.84
C ILE A 97 -17.21 9.06 -11.39
N GLY A 98 -16.04 8.44 -11.20
CA GLY A 98 -15.41 8.17 -9.92
C GLY A 98 -14.37 9.21 -9.49
N SER A 99 -13.92 10.08 -10.42
CA SER A 99 -13.04 11.21 -10.12
C SER A 99 -13.12 12.25 -11.23
N ARG A 100 -13.04 13.52 -10.86
CA ARG A 100 -13.01 14.65 -11.81
C ARG A 100 -12.22 15.80 -11.22
N TYR A 101 -11.38 16.45 -12.01
CA TYR A 101 -10.62 17.62 -11.57
C TYR A 101 -10.23 18.54 -12.71
N VAL A 102 -9.97 19.79 -12.36
CA VAL A 102 -9.25 20.76 -13.19
C VAL A 102 -8.06 21.27 -12.38
N ARG A 103 -6.90 21.34 -13.03
CA ARG A 103 -5.64 21.81 -12.44
C ARG A 103 -5.07 22.93 -13.29
N TYR A 104 -4.69 24.01 -12.63
CA TYR A 104 -3.83 25.07 -13.19
C TYR A 104 -2.45 24.94 -12.58
N ASN A 105 -1.41 24.84 -13.41
CA ASN A 105 -0.03 24.66 -12.98
C ASN A 105 0.88 25.68 -13.66
N ALA A 106 1.33 26.68 -12.90
CA ALA A 106 2.34 27.66 -13.27
C ALA A 106 3.63 27.43 -12.48
N ASP A 107 4.69 28.19 -12.76
CA ASP A 107 6.02 27.97 -12.17
C ASP A 107 6.03 27.96 -10.64
N ASN A 108 5.26 28.84 -10.03
CA ASN A 108 5.20 29.00 -8.57
C ASN A 108 3.84 28.69 -7.94
N LEU A 109 2.82 28.35 -8.74
CA LEU A 109 1.45 28.15 -8.27
C LEU A 109 0.81 26.95 -8.96
N ASP A 110 0.30 26.00 -8.17
CA ASP A 110 -0.44 24.83 -8.62
C ASP A 110 -1.78 24.79 -7.86
N ILE A 111 -2.88 24.94 -8.56
CA ILE A 111 -4.22 24.89 -7.99
C ILE A 111 -4.97 23.71 -8.62
N THR A 112 -5.57 22.87 -7.81
CA THR A 112 -6.48 21.81 -8.27
C THR A 112 -7.84 21.97 -7.62
N VAL A 113 -8.89 21.89 -8.42
CA VAL A 113 -10.29 21.92 -7.98
C VAL A 113 -10.97 20.63 -8.41
N GLY A 114 -11.75 20.01 -7.53
CA GLY A 114 -12.38 18.71 -7.70
C GLY A 114 -11.63 17.64 -6.93
N ASN A 115 -11.47 16.44 -7.51
CA ASN A 115 -10.83 15.33 -6.80
C ASN A 115 -9.30 15.43 -6.91
N PHE A 116 -8.62 15.27 -5.78
CA PHE A 116 -7.15 15.27 -5.72
C PHE A 116 -6.61 14.34 -4.63
N TYR A 117 -5.33 14.00 -4.76
CA TYR A 117 -4.54 13.30 -3.77
C TYR A 117 -3.37 14.20 -3.35
N GLU A 118 -3.05 14.20 -2.06
CA GLU A 118 -1.94 14.99 -1.52
C GLU A 118 -1.40 14.31 -0.26
N GLN A 119 -0.14 14.59 0.05
CA GLN A 119 0.55 14.09 1.23
C GLN A 119 1.39 15.21 1.87
N PHE A 120 1.39 15.27 3.22
CA PHE A 120 2.28 16.11 4.01
C PHE A 120 3.35 15.25 4.66
N GLY A 121 4.64 15.59 4.44
CA GLY A 121 5.77 14.82 4.93
C GLY A 121 5.71 13.33 4.59
N ASN A 122 5.87 12.46 5.57
CA ASN A 122 5.76 11.01 5.42
C ASN A 122 4.30 10.50 5.45
N GLY A 123 3.33 11.40 5.57
CA GLY A 123 1.91 11.06 5.62
C GLY A 123 1.34 10.87 7.01
N LEU A 124 2.16 10.99 8.07
CA LEU A 124 1.72 10.71 9.44
C LEU A 124 0.60 11.63 9.91
N SER A 125 0.53 12.87 9.41
CA SER A 125 -0.55 13.82 9.68
C SER A 125 -1.61 13.87 8.59
N TYR A 126 -1.22 13.70 7.32
CA TYR A 126 -2.12 13.77 6.18
C TYR A 126 -1.60 13.01 4.96
N ARG A 127 -2.43 12.10 4.44
CA ARG A 127 -2.23 11.45 3.15
C ARG A 127 -3.55 10.96 2.58
N THR A 128 -3.84 11.35 1.34
CA THR A 128 -4.90 10.76 0.54
C THR A 128 -4.29 10.05 -0.66
N TYR A 129 -4.86 8.91 -1.04
CA TYR A 129 -4.31 8.08 -2.12
C TYR A 129 -5.36 7.16 -2.73
N TRP A 130 -5.05 6.66 -3.91
CA TRP A 130 -5.80 5.63 -4.59
C TRP A 130 -4.96 4.37 -4.71
N GLU A 131 -5.47 3.27 -4.16
CA GLU A 131 -4.87 1.95 -4.27
C GLU A 131 -5.95 0.95 -4.72
N PRO A 132 -6.14 0.82 -6.05
CA PRO A 132 -7.21 0.01 -6.61
C PRO A 132 -7.14 -1.47 -6.22
N ASN A 133 -5.94 -2.01 -5.98
CA ASN A 133 -5.78 -3.39 -5.57
C ASN A 133 -6.27 -3.67 -4.13
N LEU A 134 -6.25 -2.66 -3.28
CA LEU A 134 -6.84 -2.72 -1.94
C LEU A 134 -8.31 -2.29 -1.90
N GLY A 135 -8.83 -1.68 -2.96
CA GLY A 135 -10.15 -1.07 -2.99
C GLY A 135 -10.20 0.22 -2.16
N ILE A 136 -9.06 0.91 -2.03
CA ILE A 136 -8.95 2.17 -1.28
C ILE A 136 -8.95 3.33 -2.26
N ASP A 137 -9.83 4.29 -2.01
CA ASP A 137 -9.84 5.58 -2.67
C ASP A 137 -10.41 6.64 -1.72
N ASN A 138 -9.53 7.34 -1.04
CA ASN A 138 -9.89 8.43 -0.13
C ASN A 138 -9.55 9.81 -0.74
N ALA A 139 -9.72 9.97 -2.07
CA ALA A 139 -9.55 11.25 -2.75
C ALA A 139 -10.27 12.38 -2.02
N MET A 140 -9.64 13.54 -1.93
CA MET A 140 -10.34 14.75 -1.53
C MET A 140 -11.18 15.27 -2.69
N ASP A 141 -12.41 15.71 -2.41
CA ASP A 141 -13.26 16.48 -3.31
C ASP A 141 -13.32 17.92 -2.77
N GLY A 142 -12.60 18.84 -3.40
CA GLY A 142 -12.42 20.19 -2.90
C GLY A 142 -11.35 20.99 -3.63
N VAL A 143 -10.49 21.67 -2.88
CA VAL A 143 -9.44 22.54 -3.42
C VAL A 143 -8.09 22.20 -2.80
N ARG A 144 -7.06 22.11 -3.64
CA ARG A 144 -5.66 22.02 -3.28
C ARG A 144 -4.88 23.18 -3.89
N ILE A 145 -4.02 23.81 -3.10
CA ILE A 145 -3.13 24.88 -3.52
C ILE A 145 -1.70 24.50 -3.11
N ILE A 146 -0.75 24.59 -4.04
CA ILE A 146 0.68 24.55 -3.75
C ILE A 146 1.28 25.86 -4.25
N TYR A 147 1.96 26.58 -3.35
CA TYR A 147 2.58 27.87 -3.66
C TYR A 147 4.07 27.84 -3.28
N LYS A 148 4.91 28.20 -4.22
CA LYS A 148 6.37 28.29 -4.08
C LYS A 148 6.81 29.73 -4.22
N PRO A 149 6.73 30.55 -3.14
CA PRO A 149 7.01 32.00 -3.23
C PRO A 149 8.42 32.33 -3.73
N PHE A 150 9.37 31.49 -3.38
CA PHE A 150 10.75 31.56 -3.85
C PHE A 150 11.44 30.20 -3.69
N LYS A 151 12.62 30.06 -4.29
CA LYS A 151 13.39 28.81 -4.25
C LYS A 151 13.66 28.37 -2.80
N GLY A 152 13.40 27.11 -2.50
CA GLY A 152 13.61 26.50 -1.18
C GLY A 152 12.42 26.61 -0.23
N VAL A 153 11.31 27.26 -0.62
CA VAL A 153 10.08 27.30 0.19
C VAL A 153 8.92 26.72 -0.60
N SER A 154 8.18 25.81 0.02
CA SER A 154 6.96 25.23 -0.50
C SER A 154 5.85 25.29 0.55
N LEU A 155 4.72 25.86 0.17
CA LEU A 155 3.53 25.96 1.01
C LEU A 155 2.40 25.17 0.33
N LYS A 156 1.64 24.39 1.11
CA LYS A 156 0.48 23.67 0.61
C LYS A 156 -0.76 23.98 1.45
N ALA A 157 -1.90 24.00 0.82
CA ALA A 157 -3.19 24.08 1.50
C ALA A 157 -4.19 23.12 0.85
N VAL A 158 -5.02 22.48 1.67
CA VAL A 158 -6.08 21.56 1.24
C VAL A 158 -7.37 21.87 1.99
N TYR A 159 -8.51 21.74 1.29
CA TYR A 159 -9.83 21.87 1.86
C TYR A 159 -10.80 21.00 1.08
N GLY A 160 -11.65 20.21 1.74
CA GLY A 160 -12.67 19.40 1.08
C GLY A 160 -13.21 18.28 1.96
N GLN A 161 -13.92 17.37 1.33
CA GLN A 161 -14.42 16.14 1.92
C GLN A 161 -13.75 14.94 1.26
N GLN A 162 -13.52 13.84 2.01
CA GLN A 162 -12.98 12.62 1.43
C GLN A 162 -14.09 11.83 0.75
N ARG A 163 -13.76 11.25 -0.40
CA ARG A 163 -14.58 10.21 -1.00
C ARG A 163 -14.69 9.03 -0.04
N TYR A 164 -15.93 8.61 0.24
CA TYR A 164 -16.22 7.48 1.12
C TYR A 164 -16.77 6.27 0.36
N ASP A 165 -17.67 6.50 -0.62
CA ASP A 165 -18.42 5.45 -1.29
C ASP A 165 -18.58 5.74 -2.78
N PHE A 166 -19.08 4.73 -3.53
CA PHE A 166 -19.42 4.86 -4.94
C PHE A 166 -20.67 4.05 -5.28
N ASP A 167 -21.74 4.73 -5.64
CA ASP A 167 -22.97 4.15 -6.19
C ASP A 167 -23.34 4.88 -7.48
N SER A 168 -22.69 4.46 -8.60
CA SER A 168 -22.79 5.14 -9.92
C SER A 168 -22.38 6.60 -9.90
N ARG A 169 -22.03 7.13 -8.74
CA ARG A 169 -21.51 8.48 -8.47
C ARG A 169 -20.66 8.46 -7.20
N ILE A 170 -19.83 9.48 -7.05
CA ILE A 170 -19.07 9.70 -5.83
C ILE A 170 -20.03 10.03 -4.68
N ILE A 171 -19.81 9.43 -3.53
CA ILE A 171 -20.44 9.78 -2.26
C ILE A 171 -19.31 10.17 -1.32
N ASN A 172 -19.34 11.42 -0.84
CA ASN A 172 -18.35 11.93 0.09
C ASN A 172 -18.76 11.63 1.54
N GLY A 173 -17.75 11.43 2.41
CA GLY A 173 -17.95 11.31 3.85
C GLY A 173 -18.44 12.62 4.48
N ALA A 174 -19.02 12.55 5.68
CA ALA A 174 -19.60 13.69 6.36
C ALA A 174 -18.55 14.72 6.83
N GLY A 175 -17.32 14.30 7.08
CA GLY A 175 -16.29 15.13 7.66
C GLY A 175 -15.60 16.05 6.65
N ILE A 176 -15.44 17.33 7.03
CA ILE A 176 -14.65 18.31 6.26
C ILE A 176 -13.22 18.26 6.76
N VAL A 177 -12.27 18.09 5.85
CA VAL A 177 -10.82 18.07 6.14
C VAL A 177 -10.18 19.36 5.62
N ARG A 178 -9.34 19.96 6.46
CA ARG A 178 -8.58 21.19 6.17
C ARG A 178 -7.15 20.98 6.59
N GLY A 179 -6.19 21.39 5.77
CA GLY A 179 -4.78 21.24 6.10
C GLY A 179 -3.92 22.33 5.48
N ILE A 180 -2.85 22.67 6.18
CA ILE A 180 -1.75 23.50 5.70
C ILE A 180 -0.43 22.79 5.96
N ASP A 181 0.51 22.98 5.06
CA ASP A 181 1.85 22.43 5.16
C ASP A 181 2.88 23.43 4.64
N GLY A 182 4.02 23.50 5.30
CA GLY A 182 5.13 24.34 4.89
C GLY A 182 6.45 23.59 4.98
N GLU A 183 7.30 23.75 3.98
CA GLU A 183 8.62 23.15 3.95
C GLU A 183 9.67 24.19 3.51
N VAL A 184 10.83 24.22 4.18
CA VAL A 184 11.93 25.12 3.93
C VAL A 184 13.24 24.33 3.79
N SER A 185 13.90 24.47 2.64
CA SER A 185 15.25 23.98 2.39
C SER A 185 16.26 25.07 2.76
N LEU A 186 16.94 24.91 3.90
CA LEU A 186 17.85 25.92 4.43
C LEU A 186 19.00 26.24 3.46
N ASN A 187 19.47 25.27 2.70
CA ASN A 187 20.53 25.46 1.72
C ASN A 187 20.13 26.32 0.53
N GLU A 188 18.82 26.45 0.26
CA GLU A 188 18.33 27.28 -0.84
C GLU A 188 17.94 28.68 -0.36
N VAL A 189 17.55 28.82 0.91
CA VAL A 189 17.10 30.09 1.50
C VAL A 189 18.27 30.85 2.13
N VAL A 190 19.21 30.17 2.77
CA VAL A 190 20.33 30.77 3.52
C VAL A 190 21.58 30.73 2.66
N LYS A 191 21.90 31.84 1.98
CA LYS A 191 23.05 31.95 1.05
C LYS A 191 24.37 31.36 1.55
N PRO A 192 24.84 31.58 2.82
CA PRO A 192 26.05 30.97 3.32
C PRO A 192 26.04 29.44 3.43
N TRP A 193 24.86 28.81 3.28
CA TRP A 193 24.68 27.35 3.33
C TRP A 193 24.58 26.71 1.93
N ALA A 194 24.42 27.49 0.89
CA ALA A 194 24.18 27.00 -0.47
C ALA A 194 25.21 25.97 -0.94
N GLU A 195 26.50 26.25 -0.70
CA GLU A 195 27.64 25.40 -1.11
C GLU A 195 28.03 24.33 -0.06
N LYS A 196 27.37 24.30 1.10
CA LYS A 196 27.73 23.32 2.14
C LYS A 196 27.26 21.91 1.75
N PRO A 197 28.06 20.87 2.06
CA PRO A 197 27.69 19.47 1.80
C PRO A 197 26.57 19.00 2.72
N LEU A 198 26.33 19.67 3.83
CA LEU A 198 25.21 19.43 4.73
C LEU A 198 23.98 20.16 4.20
N LYS A 199 22.94 19.39 3.86
CA LYS A 199 21.63 19.92 3.44
C LYS A 199 20.62 19.66 4.54
N VAL A 200 19.84 20.67 4.90
CA VAL A 200 18.81 20.60 5.95
C VAL A 200 17.50 21.12 5.42
N THR A 201 16.45 20.33 5.61
CA THR A 201 15.06 20.68 5.31
C THR A 201 14.24 20.66 6.59
N LEU A 202 13.48 21.71 6.85
CA LEU A 202 12.53 21.80 7.96
C LEU A 202 11.12 21.85 7.40
N GLY A 203 10.18 21.16 8.04
CA GLY A 203 8.79 21.19 7.65
C GLY A 203 7.85 21.22 8.85
N GLY A 204 6.66 21.75 8.64
CA GLY A 204 5.58 21.74 9.61
C GLY A 204 4.23 21.70 8.96
N SER A 205 3.28 21.01 9.56
CA SER A 205 1.90 20.91 9.07
C SER A 205 0.88 20.97 10.19
N PHE A 206 -0.29 21.43 9.82
CA PHE A 206 -1.49 21.34 10.65
C PHE A 206 -2.65 20.82 9.80
N VAL A 207 -3.36 19.81 10.30
CA VAL A 207 -4.53 19.21 9.65
C VAL A 207 -5.66 19.16 10.66
N SER A 208 -6.87 19.52 10.25
CA SER A 208 -8.05 19.38 11.10
C SER A 208 -9.21 18.76 10.34
N LYS A 209 -10.02 17.99 11.06
CA LYS A 209 -11.34 17.54 10.60
C LYS A 209 -12.43 18.27 11.35
N TYR A 210 -13.53 18.50 10.67
CA TYR A 210 -14.79 18.94 11.26
C TYR A 210 -15.87 17.93 10.95
N GLN A 211 -16.54 17.42 11.97
CA GLN A 211 -17.74 16.60 11.87
C GLN A 211 -18.67 17.05 12.99
N SER A 212 -19.97 17.20 12.70
CA SER A 212 -20.94 17.62 13.73
C SER A 212 -20.80 16.75 14.98
N GLY A 213 -20.77 17.42 16.14
CA GLY A 213 -20.69 16.74 17.42
C GLY A 213 -21.98 16.00 17.72
N GLU A 214 -21.83 14.83 18.30
CA GLU A 214 -22.90 13.99 18.80
C GLU A 214 -22.65 13.68 20.26
N THR A 215 -23.70 13.31 20.99
CA THR A 215 -23.61 12.78 22.33
C THR A 215 -24.04 11.31 22.32
N PHE A 216 -23.35 10.47 23.03
CA PHE A 216 -23.79 9.10 23.30
C PHE A 216 -23.57 8.73 24.75
N GLU A 217 -24.34 7.79 25.25
CA GLU A 217 -24.25 7.31 26.62
C GLU A 217 -23.65 5.91 26.64
N ARG A 218 -22.67 5.70 27.53
CA ARG A 218 -22.09 4.39 27.82
C ARG A 218 -21.84 4.28 29.33
N ASP A 219 -22.34 3.20 29.94
CA ASP A 219 -22.20 2.94 31.38
C ASP A 219 -22.59 4.17 32.24
N SER A 220 -23.74 4.77 31.94
CA SER A 220 -24.27 5.98 32.61
C SER A 220 -23.34 7.22 32.47
N THR A 221 -22.40 7.22 31.54
CA THR A 221 -21.54 8.36 31.23
C THR A 221 -21.92 8.93 29.88
N VAL A 222 -22.25 10.23 29.85
CA VAL A 222 -22.55 10.97 28.61
C VAL A 222 -21.25 11.49 28.00
N PHE A 223 -20.99 11.12 26.76
CA PHE A 223 -19.86 11.54 25.97
C PHE A 223 -20.26 12.62 24.99
N ASN A 224 -19.61 13.79 25.06
CA ASN A 224 -19.80 14.89 24.11
C ASN A 224 -18.67 14.87 23.08
N LEU A 225 -18.93 14.34 21.89
CA LEU A 225 -17.91 14.19 20.86
C LEU A 225 -17.50 15.56 20.28
N PRO A 226 -16.20 15.84 20.10
CA PRO A 226 -15.73 17.13 19.61
C PRO A 226 -16.10 17.34 18.14
N ASN A 227 -16.53 18.58 17.80
CA ASN A 227 -16.79 18.96 16.41
C ASN A 227 -15.50 19.06 15.58
N ASN A 228 -14.42 19.52 16.20
CA ASN A 228 -13.14 19.71 15.54
C ASN A 228 -12.06 18.90 16.23
N VAL A 229 -11.25 18.21 15.42
CA VAL A 229 -10.05 17.52 15.85
C VAL A 229 -8.89 17.95 14.97
N GLY A 230 -7.76 18.28 15.57
CA GLY A 230 -6.56 18.72 14.86
C GLY A 230 -5.34 17.85 15.14
N ALA A 231 -4.43 17.78 14.19
CA ALA A 231 -3.11 17.17 14.29
C ALA A 231 -2.04 18.13 13.77
N SER A 232 -0.98 18.32 14.55
CA SER A 232 0.18 19.14 14.20
C SER A 232 1.40 18.27 13.98
N ALA A 233 2.22 18.57 12.98
CA ALA A 233 3.44 17.83 12.70
C ALA A 233 4.65 18.75 12.55
N GLY A 234 5.82 18.25 13.00
CA GLY A 234 7.13 18.85 12.75
C GLY A 234 8.06 17.84 12.07
N ARG A 235 8.87 18.31 11.13
CA ARG A 235 9.76 17.46 10.32
C ARG A 235 11.17 18.01 10.21
N LEU A 236 12.12 17.09 10.20
CA LEU A 236 13.53 17.37 9.93
C LEU A 236 14.05 16.41 8.86
N GLY A 237 14.64 16.95 7.80
CA GLY A 237 15.41 16.22 6.81
C GLY A 237 16.88 16.67 6.84
N VAL A 238 17.81 15.71 6.84
CA VAL A 238 19.25 15.98 6.80
C VAL A 238 19.90 15.08 5.76
N VAL A 239 20.65 15.68 4.82
CA VAL A 239 21.49 14.95 3.87
C VAL A 239 22.94 15.45 4.03
N TYR A 240 23.87 14.53 4.28
CA TYR A 240 25.29 14.82 4.34
C TYR A 240 26.09 13.77 3.60
N LYS A 241 26.60 14.13 2.43
CA LYS A 241 27.33 13.19 1.55
C LYS A 241 26.47 11.94 1.25
N ASN A 242 26.89 10.81 1.78
CA ASN A 242 26.28 9.49 1.61
C ASN A 242 25.26 9.13 2.70
N PHE A 243 25.06 10.01 3.66
CA PHE A 243 24.13 9.83 4.77
C PHE A 243 22.88 10.66 4.55
N GLN A 244 21.73 10.07 4.79
CA GLN A 244 20.42 10.71 4.79
C GLN A 244 19.68 10.35 6.08
N PHE A 245 19.02 11.34 6.68
CA PHE A 245 18.15 11.16 7.84
C PHE A 245 16.86 11.95 7.64
N THR A 246 15.75 11.36 8.03
CA THR A 246 14.44 12.03 8.13
C THR A 246 13.79 11.68 9.45
N GLY A 247 13.18 12.69 10.08
CA GLY A 247 12.39 12.53 11.29
C GLY A 247 11.09 13.31 11.19
N GLU A 248 10.01 12.73 11.67
CA GLU A 248 8.69 13.37 11.76
C GLU A 248 8.05 13.04 13.11
N TYR A 249 7.50 14.06 13.76
CA TYR A 249 6.72 13.96 14.98
C TYR A 249 5.33 14.55 14.73
N VAL A 250 4.29 13.84 15.16
CA VAL A 250 2.89 14.28 15.04
C VAL A 250 2.21 14.19 16.40
N LEU A 251 1.51 15.25 16.75
CA LEU A 251 0.62 15.31 17.91
C LEU A 251 -0.82 15.55 17.42
N LYS A 252 -1.73 14.63 17.74
CA LYS A 252 -3.17 14.71 17.50
C LYS A 252 -3.88 15.03 18.82
N ILE A 253 -4.77 16.01 18.82
CA ILE A 253 -5.60 16.27 20.00
C ILE A 253 -6.63 15.14 20.20
N ASN A 254 -7.35 15.15 21.32
CA ASN A 254 -8.32 14.11 21.67
C ASN A 254 -9.32 13.87 20.53
N ASP A 255 -9.37 12.63 20.08
CA ASP A 255 -10.18 12.19 18.93
C ASP A 255 -10.92 10.89 19.28
N PRO A 256 -11.99 10.97 20.09
CA PRO A 256 -12.83 9.82 20.35
C PRO A 256 -13.48 9.34 19.06
N ASN A 257 -13.23 8.07 18.70
CA ASN A 257 -13.71 7.45 17.47
C ASN A 257 -13.87 5.92 17.64
N ALA A 258 -14.46 5.27 16.64
CA ALA A 258 -14.75 3.84 16.71
C ALA A 258 -13.48 2.97 16.80
N ASP A 259 -12.35 3.37 16.16
CA ASP A 259 -11.10 2.60 16.24
C ASP A 259 -10.51 2.57 17.66
N ASN A 260 -10.68 3.63 18.45
CA ASN A 260 -10.14 3.70 19.81
C ASN A 260 -11.18 3.48 20.91
N GLY A 261 -12.41 3.03 20.55
CA GLY A 261 -13.48 2.83 21.52
C GLY A 261 -13.99 4.12 22.16
N TYR A 262 -13.89 5.26 21.45
CA TYR A 262 -14.36 6.59 21.87
C TYR A 262 -13.67 7.14 23.13
N ILE A 263 -12.41 6.81 23.38
CA ILE A 263 -11.63 7.41 24.47
C ILE A 263 -11.12 8.79 24.09
N TYR A 264 -10.99 9.68 25.12
CA TYR A 264 -10.52 11.08 24.98
C TYR A 264 -9.00 11.19 25.16
N LYS A 265 -8.27 10.30 24.50
CA LYS A 265 -6.82 10.28 24.56
C LYS A 265 -6.21 11.09 23.39
N ARG A 266 -5.15 11.84 23.68
CA ARG A 266 -4.29 12.42 22.63
C ARG A 266 -3.62 11.31 21.83
N GLY A 267 -3.30 11.61 20.57
CA GLY A 267 -2.53 10.70 19.74
C GLY A 267 -1.14 11.25 19.47
N GLU A 268 -0.15 10.37 19.44
CA GLU A 268 1.24 10.70 19.12
C GLU A 268 1.84 9.72 18.14
N SER A 269 2.65 10.22 17.20
CA SER A 269 3.46 9.37 16.33
C SER A 269 4.82 9.97 16.07
N ILE A 270 5.84 9.10 16.14
CA ILE A 270 7.22 9.44 15.79
C ILE A 270 7.68 8.47 14.71
N PHE A 271 8.32 9.00 13.68
CA PHE A 271 8.95 8.19 12.66
C PHE A 271 10.34 8.72 12.33
N PHE A 272 11.34 7.87 12.46
CA PHE A 272 12.72 8.14 12.06
C PHE A 272 13.17 7.17 10.99
N ASN A 273 13.88 7.68 10.00
CA ASN A 273 14.56 6.87 9.00
C ASN A 273 15.94 7.43 8.74
N GLY A 274 16.96 6.58 8.82
CA GLY A 274 18.35 6.88 8.50
C GLY A 274 18.86 5.95 7.42
N ALA A 275 19.60 6.47 6.45
CA ALA A 275 20.23 5.69 5.40
C ALA A 275 21.67 6.13 5.16
N PHE A 276 22.56 5.17 4.98
CA PHE A 276 23.90 5.38 4.47
C PHE A 276 24.13 4.49 3.26
N SER A 277 24.60 5.05 2.14
CA SER A 277 24.85 4.27 0.93
C SER A 277 26.12 4.71 0.21
N LYS A 278 26.87 3.73 -0.26
CA LYS A 278 27.99 3.88 -1.19
C LYS A 278 28.00 2.73 -2.19
N LYS A 279 28.79 2.83 -3.24
CA LYS A 279 28.85 1.79 -4.28
C LYS A 279 29.04 0.38 -3.69
N GLY A 280 28.01 -0.46 -3.85
CA GLY A 280 28.01 -1.86 -3.40
C GLY A 280 27.76 -2.10 -1.90
N PHE A 281 27.45 -1.06 -1.13
CA PHE A 281 27.13 -1.18 0.29
C PHE A 281 26.05 -0.15 0.71
N GLY A 282 25.10 -0.58 1.50
CA GLY A 282 24.13 0.32 2.13
C GLY A 282 23.59 -0.24 3.43
N VAL A 283 23.20 0.69 4.30
CA VAL A 283 22.52 0.42 5.57
C VAL A 283 21.36 1.40 5.68
N THR A 284 20.19 0.88 6.05
CA THR A 284 19.05 1.70 6.48
C THR A 284 18.62 1.28 7.87
N ALA A 285 18.12 2.22 8.65
CA ALA A 285 17.52 1.96 9.95
C ALA A 285 16.29 2.85 10.12
N SER A 286 15.23 2.29 10.67
CA SER A 286 13.99 3.03 10.96
C SER A 286 13.52 2.73 12.37
N ALA A 287 12.88 3.73 12.99
CA ALA A 287 12.18 3.58 14.25
C ALA A 287 10.81 4.25 14.16
N LYS A 288 9.82 3.64 14.76
CA LYS A 288 8.44 4.12 14.77
C LYS A 288 7.82 3.94 16.15
N TYR A 289 7.09 4.95 16.56
CA TYR A 289 6.23 4.96 17.73
C TYR A 289 4.85 5.47 17.32
N VAL A 290 3.81 4.81 17.72
CA VAL A 290 2.42 5.15 17.44
C VAL A 290 1.59 4.94 18.69
N ASP A 291 0.90 5.97 19.14
CA ASP A 291 -0.07 5.94 20.24
C ASP A 291 -1.36 6.65 19.79
N ASN A 292 -2.46 5.92 19.76
CA ASN A 292 -3.81 6.45 19.47
C ASN A 292 -3.89 7.33 18.20
N MET A 293 -3.31 6.88 17.09
CA MET A 293 -3.19 7.67 15.84
C MET A 293 -4.20 7.31 14.75
N ALA A 294 -5.25 6.54 15.06
CA ALA A 294 -6.38 6.45 14.15
C ALA A 294 -6.99 7.86 13.94
N PHE A 295 -6.91 8.38 12.71
CA PHE A 295 -7.39 9.72 12.35
C PHE A 295 -8.18 9.63 11.05
N ARG A 296 -9.51 9.73 11.14
CA ARG A 296 -10.46 9.56 10.04
C ARG A 296 -11.35 10.78 9.91
N SER A 297 -11.82 11.08 8.70
CA SER A 297 -12.77 12.19 8.50
C SER A 297 -14.17 11.85 9.02
N ASP A 298 -14.49 10.57 9.14
CA ASP A 298 -15.70 10.08 9.82
C ASP A 298 -15.29 9.29 11.07
N ARG A 299 -15.82 9.67 12.24
CA ARG A 299 -15.45 9.07 13.54
C ARG A 299 -15.93 7.64 13.72
N ASP A 300 -16.95 7.21 12.98
CA ASP A 300 -17.54 5.89 13.06
C ASP A 300 -16.98 4.93 12.00
N ALA A 301 -16.15 5.44 11.09
CA ALA A 301 -15.50 4.66 10.07
C ALA A 301 -14.39 3.77 10.67
N LEU A 302 -14.25 2.57 10.13
CA LEU A 302 -13.31 1.54 10.57
C LEU A 302 -12.42 1.05 9.42
N LEU A 303 -11.43 0.24 9.74
CA LEU A 303 -10.52 -0.41 8.80
C LEU A 303 -9.74 0.60 7.92
N PHE A 304 -10.03 0.66 6.65
CA PHE A 304 -9.38 1.56 5.68
C PHE A 304 -10.31 2.65 5.12
N ASP A 305 -11.45 2.88 5.81
CA ASP A 305 -12.42 3.88 5.38
C ASP A 305 -12.01 5.28 5.83
N VAL A 306 -11.99 6.19 4.87
CA VAL A 306 -11.69 7.62 4.99
C VAL A 306 -10.57 8.02 5.97
N PRO A 307 -9.40 7.35 5.97
CA PRO A 307 -8.27 7.77 6.80
C PRO A 307 -7.75 9.12 6.31
N ILE A 308 -7.47 10.02 7.24
CA ILE A 308 -6.82 11.31 6.95
C ILE A 308 -5.31 11.12 6.91
N ASN A 309 -4.77 10.29 7.79
CA ASN A 309 -3.35 10.01 7.90
C ASN A 309 -2.98 8.61 7.37
N PHE A 310 -1.68 8.40 7.23
CA PHE A 310 -1.10 7.12 6.86
C PHE A 310 0.11 6.82 7.75
N LEU A 311 0.09 5.67 8.40
CA LEU A 311 1.19 5.22 9.24
C LEU A 311 1.93 4.09 8.51
N PRO A 312 3.12 4.34 7.94
CA PRO A 312 3.83 3.34 7.15
C PRO A 312 4.18 2.11 8.00
N ALA A 313 4.12 0.92 7.39
CA ALA A 313 4.66 -0.27 8.03
C ALA A 313 6.17 -0.10 8.23
N ILE A 314 6.67 -0.62 9.35
CA ILE A 314 8.10 -0.64 9.60
C ILE A 314 8.75 -1.94 9.08
N THR A 315 7.96 -2.98 8.86
CA THR A 315 8.40 -4.22 8.24
C THR A 315 8.53 -4.07 6.74
N ARG A 316 9.45 -4.83 6.15
CA ARG A 316 9.60 -4.92 4.69
C ARG A 316 8.34 -5.56 4.07
N GLN A 317 7.90 -5.04 2.93
CA GLN A 317 6.88 -5.72 2.12
C GLN A 317 7.55 -6.84 1.31
N HIS A 318 7.10 -8.08 1.55
CA HIS A 318 7.59 -9.26 0.86
C HIS A 318 6.89 -9.47 -0.48
N SER A 319 7.59 -10.08 -1.45
CA SER A 319 7.06 -10.34 -2.80
C SER A 319 6.74 -11.82 -3.06
N TYR A 320 7.43 -12.74 -2.37
CA TYR A 320 7.16 -14.17 -2.53
C TYR A 320 5.88 -14.57 -1.82
N ASN A 321 5.06 -15.37 -2.49
CA ASN A 321 3.64 -15.55 -2.14
C ASN A 321 3.41 -16.01 -0.69
N LEU A 322 4.12 -17.03 -0.20
CA LEU A 322 3.90 -17.54 1.16
C LEU A 322 4.22 -16.48 2.22
N ALA A 323 5.34 -15.75 2.08
CA ALA A 323 5.70 -14.67 2.99
C ALA A 323 4.75 -13.47 2.86
N ALA A 324 4.36 -13.12 1.63
CA ALA A 324 3.58 -11.92 1.34
C ALA A 324 2.10 -12.02 1.75
N THR A 325 1.53 -13.22 1.84
CA THR A 325 0.07 -13.37 1.93
C THR A 325 -0.43 -14.25 3.08
N LEU A 326 0.47 -14.91 3.85
CA LEU A 326 0.09 -15.65 5.04
C LEU A 326 0.27 -14.82 6.31
N TYR A 327 1.42 -14.17 6.46
CA TYR A 327 1.77 -13.42 7.67
C TYR A 327 2.25 -11.99 7.39
N PRO A 328 1.59 -11.21 6.50
CA PRO A 328 1.96 -9.82 6.27
C PRO A 328 1.53 -8.96 7.45
N TYR A 329 2.39 -8.06 7.90
CA TYR A 329 2.12 -7.20 9.03
C TYR A 329 1.40 -5.91 8.61
N ALA A 330 0.33 -5.57 9.32
CA ALA A 330 -0.36 -4.29 9.23
C ALA A 330 -0.01 -3.42 10.45
N THR A 331 0.14 -2.11 10.24
CA THR A 331 0.34 -1.15 11.32
C THR A 331 -0.85 -1.14 12.28
N VAL A 332 -0.59 -1.20 13.58
CA VAL A 332 -1.59 -1.07 14.64
C VAL A 332 -1.75 0.40 14.99
N LEU A 333 -2.86 1.02 14.55
CA LEU A 333 -3.07 2.47 14.64
C LEU A 333 -3.17 3.00 16.07
N ASN A 334 -3.59 2.15 17.01
CA ASN A 334 -3.86 2.53 18.40
C ASN A 334 -2.69 2.28 19.34
N GLY A 335 -1.64 1.59 18.91
CA GLY A 335 -0.46 1.43 19.75
C GLY A 335 0.55 0.43 19.22
N GLU A 336 1.70 0.92 18.76
CA GLU A 336 2.86 0.10 18.45
C GLU A 336 4.17 0.87 18.58
N VAL A 337 5.20 0.17 18.94
CA VAL A 337 6.58 0.63 18.85
C VAL A 337 7.39 -0.37 18.05
N GLY A 338 8.19 0.11 17.11
CA GLY A 338 8.94 -0.78 16.24
C GLY A 338 10.25 -0.18 15.75
N VAL A 339 11.17 -1.09 15.42
CA VAL A 339 12.45 -0.77 14.80
C VAL A 339 12.69 -1.71 13.63
N SER A 340 13.37 -1.22 12.60
CA SER A 340 13.85 -2.06 11.50
C SER A 340 15.22 -1.62 11.01
N GLY A 341 15.93 -2.56 10.40
CA GLY A 341 17.22 -2.30 9.78
C GLY A 341 17.42 -3.19 8.56
N GLU A 342 18.03 -2.63 7.53
CA GLU A 342 18.46 -3.38 6.36
C GLU A 342 19.94 -3.09 6.10
N LEU A 343 20.71 -4.13 5.85
CA LEU A 343 22.09 -4.05 5.40
C LEU A 343 22.21 -4.80 4.10
N PHE A 344 22.76 -4.18 3.06
CA PHE A 344 23.09 -4.87 1.84
C PHE A 344 24.56 -4.67 1.44
N TYR A 345 25.12 -5.72 0.83
CA TYR A 345 26.46 -5.71 0.30
C TYR A 345 26.53 -6.42 -1.05
N THR A 346 27.25 -5.84 -1.98
CA THR A 346 27.56 -6.48 -3.26
C THR A 346 29.03 -6.80 -3.33
N PHE A 347 29.37 -8.09 -3.25
CA PHE A 347 30.72 -8.58 -3.45
C PHE A 347 31.19 -8.22 -4.85
N LYS A 348 32.41 -7.70 -4.95
CA LYS A 348 32.99 -7.26 -6.22
C LYS A 348 33.08 -8.42 -7.21
N LYS A 349 32.93 -8.11 -8.50
CA LYS A 349 33.23 -9.06 -9.58
C LYS A 349 34.66 -9.55 -9.45
N GLU A 350 34.89 -10.80 -9.85
CA GLU A 350 36.20 -11.47 -9.86
C GLU A 350 36.83 -11.66 -8.47
N SER A 351 36.02 -11.50 -7.39
CA SER A 351 36.42 -11.91 -6.03
C SER A 351 35.93 -13.33 -5.70
N ALA A 352 36.49 -13.93 -4.65
CA ALA A 352 36.14 -15.29 -4.22
C ALA A 352 34.63 -15.49 -3.97
N LEU A 353 33.98 -14.56 -3.28
CA LEU A 353 32.53 -14.62 -3.01
C LEU A 353 31.69 -13.96 -4.13
N GLY A 354 32.25 -12.98 -4.85
CA GLY A 354 31.56 -12.29 -5.94
C GLY A 354 31.46 -13.10 -7.21
N GLY A 355 32.47 -13.93 -7.52
CA GLY A 355 32.56 -14.61 -8.81
C GLY A 355 32.59 -13.61 -9.99
N LYS A 356 32.37 -14.12 -11.22
CA LYS A 356 32.49 -13.31 -12.46
C LYS A 356 31.55 -12.10 -12.51
N TYR A 357 30.36 -12.16 -11.90
CA TYR A 357 29.31 -11.14 -12.06
C TYR A 357 29.02 -10.32 -10.79
N GLY A 358 29.64 -10.68 -9.66
CA GLY A 358 29.29 -10.16 -8.34
C GLY A 358 28.20 -11.00 -7.66
N THR A 359 28.11 -10.91 -6.35
CA THR A 359 27.07 -11.54 -5.53
C THR A 359 26.49 -10.47 -4.63
N TYR A 360 25.18 -10.31 -4.66
CA TYR A 360 24.43 -9.43 -3.75
C TYR A 360 23.95 -10.24 -2.55
N ILE A 361 24.09 -9.67 -1.36
CA ILE A 361 23.52 -10.18 -0.12
C ILE A 361 22.80 -9.04 0.60
N SER A 362 21.65 -9.32 1.19
CA SER A 362 20.93 -8.37 2.04
C SER A 362 20.36 -9.08 3.26
N LEU A 363 20.50 -8.44 4.41
CA LEU A 363 19.88 -8.84 5.67
C LEU A 363 18.92 -7.75 6.08
N ASN A 364 17.66 -8.12 6.34
CA ASN A 364 16.65 -7.24 6.89
C ASN A 364 16.15 -7.80 8.23
N VAL A 365 15.94 -6.92 9.20
CA VAL A 365 15.42 -7.24 10.53
C VAL A 365 14.39 -6.21 10.91
N ALA A 366 13.20 -6.66 11.36
CA ALA A 366 12.20 -5.80 11.95
C ALA A 366 11.61 -6.41 13.22
N ALA A 367 11.33 -5.55 14.19
CA ALA A 367 10.72 -5.92 15.46
C ALA A 367 9.66 -4.89 15.84
N VAL A 368 8.45 -5.36 16.15
CA VAL A 368 7.33 -4.51 16.59
C VAL A 368 6.67 -5.15 17.81
N ASN A 369 6.36 -4.31 18.80
CA ASN A 369 5.65 -4.68 20.02
C ASN A 369 4.49 -3.72 20.27
N SER A 370 3.65 -4.06 21.24
CA SER A 370 2.74 -3.11 21.89
C SER A 370 3.50 -1.96 22.53
N LEU A 371 2.79 -0.91 22.87
CA LEU A 371 3.29 0.10 23.81
C LEU A 371 3.41 -0.49 25.21
N ASP A 372 4.30 0.08 26.02
CA ASP A 372 4.34 -0.14 27.46
C ASP A 372 3.29 0.76 28.12
N THR A 373 2.18 0.16 28.53
CA THR A 373 1.00 0.86 29.03
C THR A 373 0.54 0.34 30.38
N SER A 374 -0.12 1.23 31.14
CA SER A 374 -0.83 0.90 32.37
C SER A 374 -2.30 1.28 32.27
N HIS A 375 -3.14 0.51 32.96
CA HIS A 375 -4.56 0.83 33.11
C HIS A 375 -4.73 1.97 34.09
N VAL A 376 -5.62 2.92 33.79
CA VAL A 376 -5.95 4.02 34.70
C VAL A 376 -7.04 3.65 35.70
N GLY A 377 -7.85 2.60 35.38
CA GLY A 377 -8.90 2.04 36.23
C GLY A 377 -10.16 2.90 36.39
N GLY A 378 -11.28 2.23 36.72
CA GLY A 378 -12.54 2.87 37.03
C GLY A 378 -13.12 3.72 35.88
N ARG A 379 -13.80 4.84 36.26
CA ARG A 379 -14.42 5.76 35.28
C ARG A 379 -13.40 6.43 34.35
N ASP A 380 -12.17 6.65 34.82
CA ASP A 380 -11.12 7.28 34.03
C ASP A 380 -10.66 6.36 32.89
N GLU A 381 -10.75 5.06 33.02
CA GLU A 381 -10.48 4.10 31.94
C GLU A 381 -11.51 4.24 30.80
N LEU A 382 -12.77 4.45 31.10
CA LEU A 382 -13.82 4.69 30.09
C LEU A 382 -13.56 5.97 29.28
N ILE A 383 -12.97 6.99 29.91
CA ILE A 383 -12.74 8.30 29.31
C ILE A 383 -11.37 8.38 28.65
N ASN A 384 -10.31 8.02 29.38
CA ASN A 384 -8.91 8.23 28.99
C ASN A 384 -8.22 6.95 28.46
N GLY A 385 -8.80 5.79 28.71
CA GLY A 385 -8.35 4.48 28.25
C GLY A 385 -7.15 3.96 29.01
N TYR A 386 -5.96 4.44 28.72
CA TYR A 386 -4.68 3.95 29.26
C TYR A 386 -3.65 5.07 29.31
N GLU A 387 -2.62 4.87 30.11
CA GLU A 387 -1.42 5.71 30.12
C GLU A 387 -0.23 4.96 29.51
N VAL A 388 0.64 5.70 28.82
CA VAL A 388 1.90 5.17 28.28
C VAL A 388 3.01 5.46 29.28
N ASN A 389 3.69 4.41 29.76
CA ASN A 389 4.74 4.51 30.77
C ASN A 389 6.08 4.96 30.17
N SER A 390 6.38 4.52 28.94
CA SER A 390 7.64 4.85 28.24
C SER A 390 7.52 4.71 26.74
N PHE A 391 8.51 5.25 25.99
CA PHE A 391 8.66 4.98 24.55
C PHE A 391 9.26 3.59 24.25
N GLY A 392 9.41 2.73 25.26
CA GLY A 392 9.96 1.39 25.13
C GLY A 392 8.98 0.37 24.56
N PHE A 393 9.50 -0.82 24.35
CA PHE A 393 8.72 -1.97 23.92
C PHE A 393 7.88 -2.49 25.09
N GLY A 394 6.57 -2.60 24.88
CA GLY A 394 5.67 -3.31 25.79
C GLY A 394 5.82 -4.83 25.67
N ASP A 395 5.13 -5.56 26.54
CA ASP A 395 5.29 -7.01 26.71
C ASP A 395 4.77 -7.84 25.53
N THR A 396 3.78 -7.31 24.80
CA THR A 396 3.16 -8.06 23.69
C THR A 396 3.95 -7.91 22.42
N LYS A 397 4.57 -9.00 21.97
CA LYS A 397 5.18 -9.06 20.64
C LYS A 397 4.11 -9.05 19.56
N TYR A 398 4.28 -8.20 18.53
CA TYR A 398 3.42 -8.16 17.35
C TYR A 398 4.06 -8.92 16.19
N VAL A 399 5.29 -8.56 15.84
CA VAL A 399 6.02 -9.23 14.77
C VAL A 399 7.54 -9.19 15.01
N ARG A 400 8.20 -10.25 14.61
CA ARG A 400 9.64 -10.32 14.31
C ARG A 400 9.75 -10.81 12.87
N ASP A 401 10.46 -10.08 12.05
CA ASP A 401 10.68 -10.39 10.64
C ASP A 401 12.18 -10.30 10.37
N VAL A 402 12.81 -11.44 10.14
CA VAL A 402 14.22 -11.52 9.79
C VAL A 402 14.33 -12.20 8.44
N ASN A 403 14.98 -11.57 7.47
CA ASN A 403 15.18 -12.20 6.19
C ASN A 403 16.57 -11.96 5.61
N LEU A 404 17.11 -13.00 5.01
CA LEU A 404 18.40 -13.03 4.32
C LEU A 404 18.16 -13.33 2.84
N GLU A 405 18.61 -12.46 1.97
CA GLU A 405 18.51 -12.62 0.51
C GLU A 405 19.91 -12.69 -0.13
N ILE A 406 20.13 -13.67 -0.99
CA ILE A 406 21.37 -13.86 -1.75
C ILE A 406 21.03 -13.96 -3.23
N ARG A 407 21.43 -12.96 -4.02
CA ARG A 407 21.29 -12.97 -5.49
C ARG A 407 22.62 -13.19 -6.16
N LYS A 408 22.65 -14.17 -7.04
CA LYS A 408 23.84 -14.51 -7.80
C LYS A 408 23.55 -14.71 -9.28
N LYS A 409 24.24 -13.97 -10.12
CA LYS A 409 24.31 -14.27 -11.55
C LYS A 409 25.46 -15.25 -11.78
N ILE A 410 25.13 -16.48 -12.20
CA ILE A 410 26.10 -17.55 -12.42
C ILE A 410 26.85 -17.31 -13.74
N ASN A 411 26.10 -17.07 -14.82
CA ASN A 411 26.61 -16.73 -16.15
C ASN A 411 25.65 -15.79 -16.88
N LYS A 412 25.75 -15.65 -18.20
CA LYS A 412 24.85 -14.77 -18.98
C LYS A 412 23.42 -15.29 -19.01
N GLU A 413 23.25 -16.61 -18.92
CA GLU A 413 21.97 -17.32 -19.05
C GLU A 413 21.32 -17.58 -17.69
N TRP A 414 22.09 -17.91 -16.65
CA TRP A 414 21.61 -18.36 -15.35
C TRP A 414 21.74 -17.30 -14.25
N SER A 415 20.66 -17.06 -13.53
CA SER A 415 20.65 -16.32 -12.28
C SER A 415 19.83 -17.05 -11.22
N VAL A 416 20.27 -16.95 -9.97
CA VAL A 416 19.64 -17.59 -8.81
C VAL A 416 19.44 -16.55 -7.73
N ASN A 417 18.27 -16.56 -7.10
CA ASN A 417 17.96 -15.85 -5.88
C ASN A 417 17.55 -16.85 -4.81
N PHE A 418 18.18 -16.78 -3.66
CA PHE A 418 17.82 -17.53 -2.46
C PHE A 418 17.36 -16.55 -1.41
N VAL A 419 16.23 -16.82 -0.75
CA VAL A 419 15.73 -16.01 0.38
C VAL A 419 15.30 -16.93 1.51
N HIS A 420 15.79 -16.64 2.70
CA HIS A 420 15.33 -17.24 3.94
C HIS A 420 14.60 -16.20 4.77
N TYR A 421 13.40 -16.53 5.27
CA TYR A 421 12.61 -15.72 6.18
C TYR A 421 12.41 -16.47 7.50
N TYR A 422 12.54 -15.75 8.60
CA TYR A 422 12.08 -16.17 9.92
C TYR A 422 11.03 -15.17 10.42
N PHE A 423 9.86 -15.67 10.79
CA PHE A 423 8.76 -14.88 11.36
C PHE A 423 8.38 -15.35 12.75
N GLU A 424 8.18 -14.38 13.67
CA GLU A 424 7.26 -14.49 14.80
C GLU A 424 6.10 -13.53 14.50
N PHE A 425 4.89 -14.05 14.29
CA PHE A 425 3.74 -13.27 13.89
C PHE A 425 2.56 -13.49 14.83
N ASN A 426 2.10 -12.45 15.51
CA ASN A 426 0.99 -12.52 16.45
C ASN A 426 -0.34 -12.27 15.73
N THR A 427 -1.10 -13.34 15.51
CA THR A 427 -2.38 -13.27 14.80
C THR A 427 -3.49 -12.57 15.60
N LYS A 428 -3.31 -12.32 16.90
CA LYS A 428 -4.29 -11.61 17.74
C LYS A 428 -4.35 -10.11 17.47
N VAL A 429 -3.24 -9.53 16.92
CA VAL A 429 -3.12 -8.09 16.72
C VAL A 429 -3.32 -7.67 15.27
N THR A 430 -3.53 -8.61 14.35
CA THR A 430 -3.82 -8.29 12.95
C THR A 430 -5.27 -7.80 12.81
N PRO A 431 -5.53 -6.75 12.01
CA PRO A 431 -6.89 -6.27 11.74
C PRO A 431 -7.73 -7.29 10.93
N VAL A 432 -7.08 -8.24 10.28
CA VAL A 432 -7.74 -9.30 9.51
C VAL A 432 -7.95 -10.52 10.43
N THR A 433 -9.21 -10.93 10.58
CA THR A 433 -9.57 -12.09 11.40
C THR A 433 -8.92 -13.37 10.85
N GLN A 434 -8.26 -14.10 11.72
CA GLN A 434 -7.67 -15.40 11.46
C GLN A 434 -8.23 -16.45 12.43
N ASP A 435 -8.27 -17.71 11.99
CA ASP A 435 -8.78 -18.82 12.81
C ASP A 435 -7.87 -19.09 14.01
N PHE A 436 -6.56 -19.17 13.77
CA PHE A 436 -5.57 -19.35 14.82
C PHE A 436 -5.34 -18.04 15.59
N LYS A 437 -5.34 -18.11 16.91
CA LYS A 437 -5.11 -16.98 17.83
C LYS A 437 -3.87 -17.22 18.69
N GLY A 438 -2.74 -16.68 18.27
CA GLY A 438 -1.48 -16.83 18.98
C GLY A 438 -0.29 -16.32 18.17
N ILE A 439 0.91 -16.69 18.62
CA ILE A 439 2.14 -16.38 17.89
C ILE A 439 2.46 -17.56 16.96
N VAL A 440 2.60 -17.27 15.68
CA VAL A 440 3.08 -18.21 14.67
C VAL A 440 4.59 -18.03 14.52
N TYR A 441 5.33 -19.12 14.64
CA TYR A 441 6.77 -19.19 14.35
C TYR A 441 6.94 -19.89 13.00
N ALA A 442 7.40 -19.18 11.99
CA ALA A 442 7.50 -19.74 10.65
C ALA A 442 8.88 -19.50 10.04
N ASN A 443 9.42 -20.53 9.39
CA ASN A 443 10.57 -20.43 8.50
C ASN A 443 10.10 -20.59 7.07
N ILE A 444 10.53 -19.70 6.17
CA ILE A 444 10.20 -19.79 4.75
C ILE A 444 11.49 -19.71 3.94
N ASP A 445 11.73 -20.74 3.15
CA ASP A 445 12.83 -20.79 2.20
C ASP A 445 12.31 -20.63 0.79
N VAL A 446 13.00 -19.82 -0.01
CA VAL A 446 12.68 -19.57 -1.41
C VAL A 446 13.92 -19.77 -2.27
N VAL A 447 13.77 -20.54 -3.32
CA VAL A 447 14.75 -20.68 -4.40
C VAL A 447 14.11 -20.24 -5.70
N ASP A 448 14.64 -19.19 -6.32
CA ASP A 448 14.15 -18.62 -7.58
C ASP A 448 15.28 -18.67 -8.61
N ILE A 449 15.07 -19.43 -9.68
CA ILE A 449 16.06 -19.69 -10.72
C ILE A 449 15.51 -19.15 -12.04
N GLN A 450 16.29 -18.32 -12.71
CA GLN A 450 15.98 -17.84 -14.07
C GLN A 450 17.02 -18.38 -15.06
N TYR A 451 16.53 -18.96 -16.15
CA TYR A 451 17.33 -19.42 -17.28
C TYR A 451 16.91 -18.75 -18.58
N LYS A 452 17.82 -18.01 -19.20
CA LYS A 452 17.67 -17.35 -20.50
C LYS A 452 18.35 -18.18 -21.58
N PHE A 453 17.62 -19.09 -22.22
CA PHE A 453 18.20 -20.01 -23.20
C PHE A 453 18.25 -19.43 -24.62
N LYS A 454 17.51 -18.35 -24.89
CA LYS A 454 17.59 -17.54 -26.12
C LYS A 454 17.39 -16.05 -25.79
N PRO A 455 17.80 -15.12 -26.69
CA PRO A 455 17.67 -13.68 -26.43
C PRO A 455 16.24 -13.21 -26.06
N LYS A 456 15.22 -13.91 -26.59
CA LYS A 456 13.80 -13.58 -26.37
C LYS A 456 13.03 -14.63 -25.55
N GLN A 457 13.71 -15.62 -25.00
CA GLN A 457 13.05 -16.73 -24.31
C GLN A 457 13.73 -17.00 -22.98
N SER A 458 12.93 -17.07 -21.94
CA SER A 458 13.41 -17.42 -20.60
C SER A 458 12.39 -18.27 -19.85
N ILE A 459 12.91 -19.14 -18.99
CA ILE A 459 12.13 -19.86 -17.99
C ILE A 459 12.56 -19.37 -16.62
N ARG A 460 11.60 -19.18 -15.73
CA ARG A 460 11.80 -18.94 -14.30
C ARG A 460 11.11 -20.06 -13.53
N ALA A 461 11.82 -20.68 -12.62
CA ALA A 461 11.29 -21.65 -11.68
C ALA A 461 11.48 -21.12 -10.25
N GLU A 462 10.40 -21.11 -9.47
CA GLU A 462 10.40 -20.67 -8.09
C GLU A 462 9.84 -21.78 -7.21
N LEU A 463 10.58 -22.14 -6.16
CA LEU A 463 10.17 -23.09 -5.15
C LEU A 463 10.15 -22.39 -3.80
N GLN A 464 9.07 -22.57 -3.04
CA GLN A 464 8.94 -22.05 -1.68
C GLN A 464 8.56 -23.17 -0.72
N SER A 465 9.11 -23.16 0.46
CA SER A 465 8.77 -24.04 1.57
C SER A 465 8.50 -23.20 2.82
N LEU A 466 7.35 -23.36 3.44
CA LEU A 466 7.01 -22.78 4.74
C LEU A 466 6.84 -23.89 5.76
N ILE A 467 7.56 -23.77 6.87
CA ILE A 467 7.54 -24.73 7.98
C ILE A 467 7.09 -24.00 9.24
N THR A 468 6.01 -24.49 9.84
CA THR A 468 5.47 -24.03 11.12
C THR A 468 4.69 -25.14 11.82
N ALA A 469 4.71 -25.12 13.16
CA ALA A 469 3.88 -26.03 13.97
C ALA A 469 2.52 -25.44 14.33
N GLN A 470 2.25 -24.18 13.96
CA GLN A 470 1.06 -23.44 14.32
C GLN A 470 0.17 -23.18 13.09
N ASP A 471 -1.04 -22.59 13.33
CA ASP A 471 -2.00 -22.15 12.31
C ASP A 471 -2.37 -23.30 11.34
N LYS A 472 -2.14 -23.11 10.05
CA LYS A 472 -2.46 -24.06 8.98
C LYS A 472 -1.34 -25.08 8.72
N GLY A 473 -0.27 -25.07 9.52
CA GLY A 473 0.89 -25.95 9.33
C GLY A 473 1.70 -25.64 8.06
N ASN A 474 2.40 -26.64 7.55
CA ASN A 474 3.40 -26.49 6.50
C ASN A 474 2.81 -26.32 5.09
N TRP A 475 3.51 -25.54 4.26
CA TRP A 475 3.15 -25.26 2.87
C TRP A 475 4.33 -25.46 1.93
N ALA A 476 4.03 -25.87 0.70
CA ALA A 476 4.95 -25.83 -0.42
C ALA A 476 4.32 -25.04 -1.57
N THR A 477 5.14 -24.31 -2.33
CA THR A 477 4.72 -23.64 -3.56
C THR A 477 5.73 -23.91 -4.66
N ALA A 478 5.26 -24.23 -5.85
CA ALA A 478 6.05 -24.31 -7.08
C ALA A 478 5.42 -23.41 -8.14
N LEU A 479 6.23 -22.55 -8.77
CA LEU A 479 5.84 -21.67 -9.87
C LEU A 479 6.82 -21.89 -11.02
N VAL A 480 6.28 -22.05 -12.23
CA VAL A 480 7.06 -22.04 -13.47
C VAL A 480 6.49 -20.98 -14.39
N GLU A 481 7.34 -20.08 -14.85
CA GLU A 481 7.01 -19.04 -15.82
C GLU A 481 7.85 -19.20 -17.08
N TYR A 482 7.20 -19.14 -18.24
CA TYR A 482 7.87 -19.09 -19.54
C TYR A 482 7.53 -17.77 -20.23
N THR A 483 8.56 -17.03 -20.61
CA THR A 483 8.42 -15.76 -21.34
C THR A 483 8.96 -15.92 -22.76
N PHE A 484 8.11 -15.58 -23.73
CA PHE A 484 8.47 -15.43 -25.13
C PHE A 484 8.33 -13.95 -25.51
N SER A 485 9.43 -13.23 -25.30
CA SER A 485 9.51 -11.78 -25.48
C SER A 485 9.39 -11.39 -26.97
N PRO A 486 8.68 -10.28 -27.31
CA PRO A 486 8.16 -9.30 -26.38
C PRO A 486 6.70 -9.50 -25.98
N HIS A 487 6.02 -10.53 -26.48
CA HIS A 487 4.56 -10.57 -26.45
C HIS A 487 3.96 -11.55 -25.45
N TRP A 488 4.48 -12.77 -25.33
CA TRP A 488 3.82 -13.86 -24.63
C TRP A 488 4.46 -14.19 -23.28
N SER A 489 3.62 -14.45 -22.29
CA SER A 489 4.00 -15.03 -21.00
C SER A 489 3.03 -16.12 -20.60
N PHE A 490 3.56 -17.19 -19.99
CA PHE A 490 2.80 -18.33 -19.49
C PHE A 490 3.27 -18.59 -18.07
N ALA A 491 2.36 -18.83 -17.14
CA ALA A 491 2.72 -19.21 -15.79
C ALA A 491 1.79 -20.31 -15.28
N VAL A 492 2.37 -21.22 -14.51
CA VAL A 492 1.64 -22.24 -13.75
C VAL A 492 2.21 -22.27 -12.35
N MET A 493 1.32 -22.20 -11.36
CA MET A 493 1.64 -22.24 -9.94
C MET A 493 0.79 -23.29 -9.25
N ASP A 494 1.40 -24.05 -8.36
CA ASP A 494 0.69 -24.88 -7.40
C ASP A 494 1.15 -24.54 -5.97
N GLN A 495 0.19 -24.41 -5.07
CA GLN A 495 0.43 -24.25 -3.64
C GLN A 495 -0.23 -25.42 -2.91
N TYR A 496 0.50 -26.08 -2.03
CA TYR A 496 0.03 -27.27 -1.32
C TYR A 496 0.19 -27.11 0.18
N ASN A 497 -0.92 -27.20 0.92
CA ASN A 497 -0.94 -27.16 2.38
C ASN A 497 -0.77 -28.57 2.97
N TYR A 498 0.38 -29.18 2.79
CA TYR A 498 0.62 -30.59 3.19
C TYR A 498 0.66 -30.80 4.71
N GLY A 499 0.94 -29.76 5.49
CA GLY A 499 1.08 -29.81 6.92
C GLY A 499 -0.19 -29.46 7.71
N ASN A 500 -1.33 -29.27 7.06
CA ASN A 500 -2.57 -28.98 7.77
C ASN A 500 -2.96 -30.13 8.70
N SER A 501 -3.34 -29.80 9.95
CA SER A 501 -3.79 -30.80 10.94
C SER A 501 -5.07 -31.51 10.48
N ASN A 502 -5.99 -30.79 9.78
CA ASN A 502 -7.14 -31.41 9.13
C ASN A 502 -6.74 -31.93 7.74
N ALA A 503 -6.79 -33.25 7.55
CA ALA A 503 -6.42 -33.89 6.30
C ALA A 503 -7.28 -33.43 5.10
N GLU A 504 -8.56 -33.09 5.29
CA GLU A 504 -9.47 -32.58 4.25
C GLU A 504 -9.03 -31.20 3.73
N LYS A 505 -8.29 -30.44 4.53
CA LYS A 505 -7.74 -29.13 4.17
C LYS A 505 -6.35 -29.21 3.54
N ARG A 506 -5.79 -30.40 3.33
CA ARG A 506 -4.55 -30.62 2.58
C ARG A 506 -4.82 -30.59 1.09
N VAL A 507 -5.12 -29.41 0.57
CA VAL A 507 -5.52 -29.23 -0.83
C VAL A 507 -4.47 -28.53 -1.65
N HIS A 508 -4.46 -28.84 -2.96
CA HIS A 508 -3.67 -28.16 -3.97
C HIS A 508 -4.43 -26.96 -4.52
N TYR A 509 -3.74 -25.84 -4.69
CA TYR A 509 -4.25 -24.61 -5.29
C TYR A 509 -3.56 -24.38 -6.63
N LEU A 510 -3.93 -25.19 -7.62
CA LEU A 510 -3.38 -25.08 -8.97
C LEU A 510 -4.00 -23.89 -9.70
N TYR A 511 -3.14 -23.00 -10.20
CA TYR A 511 -3.51 -21.83 -10.99
C TYR A 511 -2.57 -21.65 -12.18
N GLY A 512 -3.12 -21.36 -13.35
CA GLY A 512 -2.34 -21.06 -14.55
C GLY A 512 -2.82 -19.81 -15.24
N ASN A 513 -1.92 -19.11 -15.94
CA ASN A 513 -2.29 -17.95 -16.75
C ASN A 513 -1.47 -17.81 -18.04
N ILE A 514 -2.05 -17.11 -19.01
CA ILE A 514 -1.44 -16.72 -20.28
C ILE A 514 -1.57 -15.21 -20.41
N GLY A 515 -0.48 -14.53 -20.69
CA GLY A 515 -0.41 -13.09 -20.92
C GLY A 515 0.03 -12.78 -22.34
N TYR A 516 -0.60 -11.77 -22.94
CA TYR A 516 -0.20 -11.18 -24.21
C TYR A 516 -0.04 -9.67 -24.06
N SER A 517 1.10 -9.14 -24.53
CA SER A 517 1.40 -7.69 -24.50
C SER A 517 1.75 -7.19 -25.90
N LYS A 518 1.20 -6.03 -26.29
CA LYS A 518 1.51 -5.35 -27.54
C LYS A 518 1.45 -3.84 -27.34
N GLY A 519 2.58 -3.16 -27.52
CA GLY A 519 2.69 -1.73 -27.21
C GLY A 519 2.37 -1.46 -25.74
N ALA A 520 1.45 -0.55 -25.47
CA ALA A 520 1.00 -0.18 -24.12
C ALA A 520 -0.21 -1.00 -23.64
N SER A 521 -0.58 -2.06 -24.35
CA SER A 521 -1.73 -2.91 -24.01
C SER A 521 -1.28 -4.30 -23.55
N ARG A 522 -1.94 -4.82 -22.52
CA ARG A 522 -1.73 -6.17 -21.99
C ARG A 522 -3.06 -6.82 -21.65
N ILE A 523 -3.21 -8.07 -22.03
CA ILE A 523 -4.29 -8.95 -21.57
C ILE A 523 -3.68 -10.17 -20.89
N MET A 524 -4.24 -10.57 -19.77
CA MET A 524 -3.90 -11.81 -19.07
C MET A 524 -5.20 -12.58 -18.80
N VAL A 525 -5.19 -13.87 -19.10
CA VAL A 525 -6.29 -14.79 -18.82
C VAL A 525 -5.72 -15.90 -17.92
N GLY A 526 -6.34 -16.09 -16.78
CA GLY A 526 -5.98 -17.10 -15.80
C GLY A 526 -7.16 -17.99 -15.44
N TYR A 527 -6.85 -19.20 -14.99
CA TYR A 527 -7.82 -20.16 -14.47
C TYR A 527 -7.23 -20.98 -13.33
N GLY A 528 -8.03 -21.24 -12.31
CA GLY A 528 -7.69 -22.16 -11.24
C GLY A 528 -8.12 -21.71 -9.86
N LYS A 529 -7.55 -22.39 -8.86
CA LYS A 529 -7.84 -22.20 -7.45
C LYS A 529 -6.89 -21.16 -6.85
N ARG A 530 -7.47 -20.20 -6.12
CA ARG A 530 -6.72 -19.21 -5.36
C ARG A 530 -7.10 -19.35 -3.89
N ARG A 531 -6.10 -19.52 -3.03
CA ARG A 531 -6.34 -19.63 -1.60
C ARG A 531 -6.77 -18.29 -0.98
N ALA A 532 -7.48 -18.35 0.12
CA ALA A 532 -7.68 -17.18 0.97
C ALA A 532 -6.33 -16.67 1.48
N GLY A 533 -6.20 -15.36 1.59
CA GLY A 533 -4.98 -14.73 2.07
C GLY A 533 -5.20 -13.27 2.43
N ILE A 534 -4.12 -12.64 2.84
CA ILE A 534 -4.07 -11.23 3.19
C ILE A 534 -3.22 -10.52 2.13
N PHE A 535 -3.75 -9.48 1.52
CA PHE A 535 -3.04 -8.66 0.55
C PHE A 535 -2.74 -7.30 1.18
N CYS A 536 -1.46 -6.95 1.27
CA CYS A 536 -1.01 -5.73 1.95
C CYS A 536 -0.16 -4.84 1.04
N ILE A 537 -0.34 -3.52 1.17
CA ILE A 537 0.51 -2.49 0.57
C ILE A 537 0.78 -1.43 1.63
N GLY A 538 2.07 -1.16 1.91
CA GLY A 538 2.49 -0.10 2.83
C GLY A 538 1.98 -0.23 4.26
N GLY A 539 1.61 -1.44 4.72
CA GLY A 539 1.06 -1.68 6.07
C GLY A 539 -0.46 -1.59 6.16
N VAL A 540 -1.16 -1.37 5.05
CA VAL A 540 -2.61 -1.45 4.95
C VAL A 540 -2.99 -2.76 4.27
N CYS A 541 -3.89 -3.53 4.87
CA CYS A 541 -4.14 -4.91 4.47
C CYS A 541 -5.63 -5.18 4.21
N ARG A 542 -5.90 -6.02 3.21
CA ARG A 542 -7.23 -6.51 2.86
C ARG A 542 -7.26 -8.03 2.88
N ALA A 543 -8.31 -8.62 3.44
CA ALA A 543 -8.59 -10.05 3.27
C ALA A 543 -9.10 -10.33 1.85
N VAL A 544 -8.55 -11.36 1.22
CA VAL A 544 -9.01 -11.86 -0.07
C VAL A 544 -9.55 -13.27 0.14
N PRO A 545 -10.84 -13.53 -0.09
CA PRO A 545 -11.43 -14.86 0.06
C PRO A 545 -10.84 -15.86 -0.93
N ALA A 546 -10.95 -17.16 -0.59
CA ALA A 546 -10.64 -18.23 -1.53
C ALA A 546 -11.58 -18.17 -2.72
N SER A 547 -11.09 -18.49 -3.91
CA SER A 547 -11.88 -18.50 -5.13
C SER A 547 -11.36 -19.54 -6.12
N ASN A 548 -12.26 -20.05 -6.95
CA ASN A 548 -11.94 -20.93 -8.08
C ASN A 548 -12.64 -20.39 -9.32
N GLY A 549 -11.96 -20.28 -10.45
CA GLY A 549 -12.58 -19.83 -11.70
C GLY A 549 -11.64 -19.08 -12.64
N ILE A 550 -12.25 -18.41 -13.61
CA ILE A 550 -11.54 -17.62 -14.62
C ILE A 550 -11.26 -16.21 -14.08
N GLU A 551 -10.08 -15.69 -14.41
CA GLU A 551 -9.72 -14.29 -14.22
C GLU A 551 -9.23 -13.70 -15.54
N ILE A 552 -9.71 -12.50 -15.88
CA ILE A 552 -9.21 -11.74 -17.02
C ILE A 552 -8.76 -10.36 -16.52
N ASN A 553 -7.51 -10.04 -16.75
CA ASN A 553 -6.95 -8.73 -16.46
C ASN A 553 -6.55 -8.06 -17.78
N LEU A 554 -7.08 -6.88 -18.04
CA LEU A 554 -6.81 -6.08 -19.23
C LEU A 554 -6.31 -4.70 -18.80
N THR A 555 -5.18 -4.28 -19.35
CA THR A 555 -4.66 -2.91 -19.20
C THR A 555 -4.30 -2.36 -20.56
N SER A 556 -4.63 -1.10 -20.83
CA SER A 556 -4.26 -0.40 -22.07
C SER A 556 -4.04 1.08 -21.78
N SER A 557 -3.02 1.68 -22.41
CA SER A 557 -2.74 3.12 -22.33
C SER A 557 -2.57 3.72 -23.72
N PHE A 558 -2.89 5.00 -23.89
CA PHE A 558 -2.76 5.76 -25.14
C PHE A 558 -2.46 7.23 -24.88
#